data_2cadfa8af23e2880724cb469f0c02e4d
#
_entry.id   2cadfa8af23e2880724cb469f0c02e4d
#
_cell.length_a   1.000
_cell.length_b   1.000
_cell.length_c   1.000
_cell.angle_alpha   90.00
_cell.angle_beta   90.00
_cell.angle_gamma   90.00
#
_symmetry.space_group_name_H-M   'P 1'
#
loop_
_entity.id
_entity.type
_entity.pdbx_description
1 polymer ?
#
loop_
_entity_poly.entity_id
_entity_poly.type
_entity_poly.pdbx_seq_one_letter_code
_entity_poly.pdbx_strand_id
1 'polypeptide(L)'
;RRVLFRSDPLVFKGVYTVDEIGHAGPPDQLTISARSADFRDTFNVKREYSWHDITVGDVVASIASRYDLRAGVSEELAKIEIDHADQTSESDISFLTRMAEMLGAVATIKNGMLLFITPGKGVTQSGKPLPVIEIVRSSGDKHRFNVADRDAYTGVTAYWLDLNFGKKPSTTVKRS
;
A
#
# COMPACT_ATOMS: atom_id res chain seq x y z
N ARG A 1 8.00 -14.25 -15.41
CA ARG A 1 7.69 -15.67 -15.32
C ARG A 1 6.29 -15.83 -14.72
N ARG A 2 5.43 -16.62 -15.37
CA ARG A 2 4.03 -16.78 -14.98
C ARG A 2 3.93 -17.87 -13.93
N VAL A 3 3.42 -17.58 -12.74
CA VAL A 3 3.19 -18.56 -11.68
C VAL A 3 1.69 -18.88 -11.64
N LEU A 4 1.37 -20.17 -11.79
CA LEU A 4 0.02 -20.72 -11.69
C LEU A 4 -0.06 -21.57 -10.43
N PHE A 5 -0.95 -21.25 -9.52
CA PHE A 5 -1.25 -22.09 -8.36
C PHE A 5 -2.35 -23.09 -8.74
N ARG A 6 -2.18 -24.32 -8.28
CA ARG A 6 -3.16 -25.37 -8.53
C ARG A 6 -4.33 -25.21 -7.57
N SER A 7 -5.37 -24.59 -8.05
CA SER A 7 -6.74 -24.76 -7.55
C SER A 7 -7.54 -25.35 -8.71
N ASP A 8 -8.53 -26.12 -8.45
CA ASP A 8 -9.40 -26.66 -9.50
C ASP A 8 -10.67 -25.80 -9.57
N PRO A 9 -10.84 -24.95 -10.62
CA PRO A 9 -9.98 -24.69 -11.78
C PRO A 9 -8.76 -23.78 -11.45
N LEU A 10 -7.73 -23.81 -12.31
CA LEU A 10 -6.56 -22.94 -12.20
C LEU A 10 -6.96 -21.46 -12.30
N VAL A 11 -6.70 -20.69 -11.25
CA VAL A 11 -7.01 -19.27 -11.19
C VAL A 11 -5.75 -18.44 -11.38
N PHE A 12 -5.76 -17.50 -12.33
CA PHE A 12 -4.67 -16.57 -12.52
C PHE A 12 -4.59 -15.59 -11.34
N LYS A 13 -3.46 -15.57 -10.63
CA LYS A 13 -3.22 -14.73 -9.45
C LYS A 13 -2.30 -13.53 -9.71
N GLY A 14 -1.70 -13.46 -10.88
CA GLY A 14 -0.79 -12.37 -11.26
C GLY A 14 0.51 -12.86 -11.90
N VAL A 15 1.37 -11.90 -12.23
CA VAL A 15 2.73 -12.12 -12.72
C VAL A 15 3.69 -11.76 -11.60
N TYR A 16 4.67 -12.64 -11.35
CA TYR A 16 5.62 -12.49 -10.27
C TYR A 16 7.04 -12.75 -10.78
N THR A 17 8.00 -12.04 -10.22
CA THR A 17 9.43 -12.29 -10.42
C THR A 17 9.91 -13.22 -9.31
N VAL A 18 10.49 -14.35 -9.68
CA VAL A 18 11.01 -15.35 -8.72
C VAL A 18 12.30 -14.81 -8.09
N ASP A 19 12.34 -14.77 -6.77
CA ASP A 19 13.51 -14.36 -5.98
C ASP A 19 14.33 -15.54 -5.50
N GLU A 20 13.65 -16.59 -5.03
CA GLU A 20 14.28 -17.71 -4.38
C GLU A 20 13.57 -19.03 -4.75
N ILE A 21 14.36 -20.07 -4.92
CA ILE A 21 13.88 -21.44 -5.12
C ILE A 21 14.59 -22.32 -4.10
N GLY A 22 13.82 -22.89 -3.18
CA GLY A 22 14.31 -23.84 -2.18
C GLY A 22 13.80 -25.25 -2.46
N HIS A 23 14.63 -26.26 -2.20
CA HIS A 23 14.24 -27.67 -2.23
C HIS A 23 14.63 -28.33 -0.92
N ALA A 24 13.72 -29.10 -0.36
CA ALA A 24 13.93 -29.92 0.84
C ALA A 24 13.33 -31.31 0.66
N GLY A 25 13.84 -32.29 1.37
CA GLY A 25 13.32 -33.67 1.33
C GLY A 25 14.02 -34.59 2.32
N PRO A 26 13.54 -35.85 2.53
CA PRO A 26 12.25 -36.46 2.15
C PRO A 26 11.09 -36.06 3.11
N PRO A 27 9.83 -35.90 2.67
CA PRO A 27 9.41 -35.94 1.28
C PRO A 27 9.83 -34.68 0.49
N ASP A 28 9.99 -34.81 -0.82
CA ASP A 28 10.43 -33.70 -1.66
C ASP A 28 9.46 -32.53 -1.61
N GLN A 29 9.97 -31.35 -1.27
CA GLN A 29 9.22 -30.10 -1.19
C GLN A 29 9.95 -29.00 -1.96
N LEU A 30 9.27 -28.37 -2.90
CA LEU A 30 9.77 -27.22 -3.65
C LEU A 30 9.11 -25.95 -3.12
N THR A 31 9.92 -25.00 -2.64
CA THR A 31 9.47 -23.68 -2.20
C THR A 31 9.92 -22.64 -3.24
N ILE A 32 8.98 -21.82 -3.70
CA ILE A 32 9.26 -20.73 -4.63
C ILE A 32 8.80 -19.44 -4.00
N SER A 33 9.75 -18.55 -3.69
CA SER A 33 9.48 -17.20 -3.23
C SER A 33 9.51 -16.25 -4.43
N ALA A 34 8.52 -15.38 -4.53
CA ALA A 34 8.40 -14.46 -5.66
C ALA A 34 7.72 -13.14 -5.24
N ARG A 35 8.09 -12.05 -5.92
CA ARG A 35 7.53 -10.71 -5.71
C ARG A 35 6.69 -10.27 -6.90
N SER A 36 5.71 -9.41 -6.64
CA SER A 36 4.79 -8.91 -7.68
C SER A 36 5.43 -7.91 -8.64
N ALA A 37 6.60 -7.36 -8.31
CA ALA A 37 7.35 -6.44 -9.16
C ALA A 37 8.85 -6.55 -8.91
N ASP A 38 9.65 -6.23 -9.93
CA ASP A 38 11.11 -6.11 -9.80
C ASP A 38 11.47 -4.68 -9.39
N PHE A 39 11.65 -4.47 -8.08
CA PHE A 39 11.96 -3.16 -7.50
C PHE A 39 13.45 -2.89 -7.36
N ARG A 40 14.33 -3.77 -7.89
CA ARG A 40 15.72 -3.81 -7.45
C ARG A 40 16.53 -2.58 -7.85
N ASP A 41 16.27 -1.97 -9.01
CA ASP A 41 17.22 -1.00 -9.53
C ASP A 41 16.70 0.44 -9.66
N THR A 42 15.43 0.66 -9.99
CA THR A 42 14.96 2.01 -10.33
C THR A 42 14.15 2.70 -9.23
N PHE A 43 13.32 1.96 -8.49
CA PHE A 43 12.48 2.54 -7.43
C PHE A 43 13.24 2.94 -6.17
N ASN A 44 14.44 2.39 -5.96
CA ASN A 44 15.30 2.67 -4.80
C ASN A 44 16.27 3.85 -5.05
N VAL A 45 16.25 4.43 -6.24
CA VAL A 45 17.07 5.61 -6.53
C VAL A 45 16.58 6.78 -5.68
N LYS A 46 17.45 7.31 -4.85
CA LYS A 46 17.18 8.50 -4.04
C LYS A 46 17.08 9.72 -4.94
N ARG A 47 16.10 10.56 -4.66
CA ARG A 47 15.81 11.79 -5.39
C ARG A 47 15.69 12.95 -4.44
N GLU A 48 15.88 14.13 -5.01
CA GLU A 48 15.51 15.39 -4.36
C GLU A 48 14.48 16.06 -5.25
N TYR A 49 13.28 16.23 -4.71
CA TYR A 49 12.18 16.84 -5.43
C TYR A 49 11.21 17.50 -4.46
N SER A 50 10.73 18.67 -4.80
CA SER A 50 9.71 19.38 -4.02
C SER A 50 8.40 19.44 -4.80
N TRP A 51 7.35 19.07 -4.15
CA TRP A 51 5.99 19.09 -4.66
C TRP A 51 5.26 20.29 -4.06
N HIS A 52 4.60 21.11 -4.88
CA HIS A 52 3.90 22.30 -4.45
C HIS A 52 2.54 22.36 -5.13
N ASP A 53 1.51 22.78 -4.40
CA ASP A 53 0.16 23.05 -4.90
C ASP A 53 -0.36 21.95 -5.83
N ILE A 54 -0.28 20.71 -5.40
CA ILE A 54 -0.54 19.51 -6.21
C ILE A 54 -1.45 18.54 -5.47
N THR A 55 -2.17 17.68 -6.19
CA THR A 55 -2.97 16.64 -5.55
C THR A 55 -2.18 15.34 -5.33
N VAL A 56 -2.60 14.54 -4.36
CA VAL A 56 -2.06 13.17 -4.16
C VAL A 56 -2.17 12.35 -5.44
N GLY A 57 -3.29 12.50 -6.16
CA GLY A 57 -3.49 11.81 -7.44
C GLY A 57 -2.42 12.14 -8.47
N ASP A 58 -2.08 13.42 -8.59
CA ASP A 58 -1.07 13.90 -9.55
C ASP A 58 0.35 13.47 -9.15
N VAL A 59 0.66 13.49 -7.85
CA VAL A 59 1.93 12.96 -7.33
C VAL A 59 2.10 11.49 -7.70
N VAL A 60 1.08 10.67 -7.40
CA VAL A 60 1.12 9.23 -7.70
C VAL A 60 1.19 8.98 -9.20
N ALA A 61 0.46 9.75 -10.02
CA ALA A 61 0.50 9.65 -11.48
C ALA A 61 1.87 10.03 -12.05
N SER A 62 2.47 11.10 -11.55
CA SER A 62 3.80 11.54 -11.93
C SER A 62 4.86 10.49 -11.62
N ILE A 63 4.82 9.92 -10.41
CA ILE A 63 5.74 8.85 -10.02
C ILE A 63 5.48 7.58 -10.85
N ALA A 64 4.24 7.18 -11.06
CA ALA A 64 3.91 6.00 -11.86
C ALA A 64 4.45 6.12 -13.29
N SER A 65 4.35 7.29 -13.91
CA SER A 65 4.82 7.54 -15.27
C SER A 65 6.34 7.39 -15.43
N ARG A 66 7.13 7.65 -14.36
CA ARG A 66 8.59 7.43 -14.39
C ARG A 66 8.99 5.97 -14.57
N TYR A 67 8.08 5.06 -14.30
CA TYR A 67 8.32 3.60 -14.28
C TYR A 67 7.41 2.85 -15.26
N ASP A 68 6.83 3.54 -16.22
CA ASP A 68 5.89 2.98 -17.19
C ASP A 68 4.70 2.23 -16.53
N LEU A 69 4.29 2.69 -15.33
CA LEU A 69 3.17 2.14 -14.60
C LEU A 69 1.92 3.01 -14.79
N ARG A 70 0.77 2.38 -14.69
CA ARG A 70 -0.51 3.10 -14.59
C ARG A 70 -0.77 3.45 -13.13
N ALA A 71 -1.18 4.68 -12.87
CA ALA A 71 -1.61 5.09 -11.53
C ALA A 71 -3.01 4.55 -11.23
N GLY A 72 -3.20 4.04 -10.00
CA GLY A 72 -4.48 3.60 -9.47
C GLY A 72 -4.69 4.18 -8.08
N VAL A 73 -5.37 5.32 -7.98
CA VAL A 73 -5.59 6.03 -6.72
C VAL A 73 -7.07 5.98 -6.36
N SER A 74 -7.41 5.71 -5.08
CA SER A 74 -8.79 5.84 -4.60
C SER A 74 -9.28 7.27 -4.78
N GLU A 75 -10.52 7.45 -5.22
CA GLU A 75 -11.08 8.76 -5.58
C GLU A 75 -10.97 9.79 -4.46
N GLU A 76 -11.21 9.37 -3.21
CA GLU A 76 -11.11 10.23 -2.05
C GLU A 76 -9.67 10.71 -1.79
N LEU A 77 -8.69 9.80 -1.96
CA LEU A 77 -7.28 10.12 -1.79
C LEU A 77 -6.75 10.98 -2.94
N ALA A 78 -7.22 10.73 -4.16
CA ALA A 78 -6.75 11.46 -5.33
C ALA A 78 -7.01 12.97 -5.27
N LYS A 79 -8.07 13.38 -4.55
CA LYS A 79 -8.51 14.78 -4.42
C LYS A 79 -7.85 15.54 -3.28
N ILE A 80 -7.05 14.87 -2.45
CA ILE A 80 -6.35 15.52 -1.33
C ILE A 80 -5.30 16.46 -1.90
N GLU A 81 -5.38 17.72 -1.52
CA GLU A 81 -4.43 18.75 -1.88
C GLU A 81 -3.20 18.69 -0.98
N ILE A 82 -2.05 18.94 -1.57
CA ILE A 82 -0.75 19.02 -0.90
C ILE A 82 -0.19 20.42 -1.21
N ASP A 83 -0.16 21.28 -0.21
CA ASP A 83 0.44 22.60 -0.34
C ASP A 83 1.95 22.48 -0.59
N HIS A 84 2.60 21.61 0.18
CA HIS A 84 4.03 21.37 0.08
C HIS A 84 4.42 19.99 0.61
N ALA A 85 5.28 19.29 -0.13
CA ALA A 85 5.93 18.06 0.33
C ALA A 85 7.31 17.90 -0.29
N ASP A 86 8.31 17.62 0.54
CA ASP A 86 9.68 17.39 0.11
C ASP A 86 10.01 15.89 0.09
N GLN A 87 10.65 15.49 -0.97
CA GLN A 87 11.34 14.23 -1.14
C GLN A 87 12.84 14.52 -1.09
N THR A 88 13.42 14.46 0.12
CA THR A 88 14.82 14.82 0.35
C THR A 88 15.66 13.58 0.56
N SER A 89 16.55 13.30 -0.40
CA SER A 89 17.41 12.09 -0.39
C SER A 89 16.62 10.79 -0.17
N GLU A 90 15.38 10.77 -0.63
CA GLU A 90 14.39 9.72 -0.44
C GLU A 90 14.03 9.07 -1.77
N SER A 91 13.85 7.75 -1.79
CA SER A 91 13.39 7.05 -2.98
C SER A 91 11.90 7.25 -3.21
N ASP A 92 11.44 7.10 -4.47
CA ASP A 92 10.03 7.25 -4.81
C ASP A 92 9.13 6.28 -4.01
N ILE A 93 9.60 5.05 -3.76
CA ILE A 93 8.83 4.09 -2.96
C ILE A 93 8.77 4.49 -1.48
N SER A 94 9.88 4.99 -0.90
CA SER A 94 9.90 5.46 0.49
C SER A 94 8.99 6.67 0.68
N PHE A 95 9.06 7.62 -0.27
CA PHE A 95 8.20 8.80 -0.27
C PHE A 95 6.71 8.43 -0.34
N LEU A 96 6.33 7.53 -1.26
CA LEU A 96 4.94 7.05 -1.37
C LEU A 96 4.50 6.27 -0.13
N THR A 97 5.39 5.48 0.48
CA THR A 97 5.08 4.73 1.71
C THR A 97 4.82 5.69 2.87
N ARG A 98 5.68 6.69 3.05
CA ARG A 98 5.52 7.72 4.08
C ARG A 98 4.22 8.53 3.89
N MET A 99 3.92 8.90 2.64
CA MET A 99 2.67 9.60 2.32
C MET A 99 1.45 8.71 2.58
N ALA A 100 1.53 7.43 2.23
CA ALA A 100 0.47 6.46 2.47
C ALA A 100 0.20 6.27 3.97
N GLU A 101 1.24 6.15 4.79
CA GLU A 101 1.13 6.07 6.25
C GLU A 101 0.42 7.30 6.85
N MET A 102 0.79 8.50 6.41
CA MET A 102 0.14 9.74 6.87
C MET A 102 -1.35 9.80 6.51
N LEU A 103 -1.74 9.22 5.38
CA LEU A 103 -3.12 9.26 4.87
C LEU A 103 -3.94 8.00 5.21
N GLY A 104 -3.39 7.07 6.01
CA GLY A 104 -4.04 5.78 6.30
C GLY A 104 -4.26 4.92 5.05
N ALA A 105 -3.39 5.06 4.06
CA ALA A 105 -3.43 4.38 2.78
C ALA A 105 -2.35 3.30 2.67
N VAL A 106 -2.35 2.58 1.57
CA VAL A 106 -1.30 1.63 1.18
C VAL A 106 -0.84 1.94 -0.23
N ALA A 107 0.49 2.10 -0.39
CA ALA A 107 1.14 2.19 -1.69
C ALA A 107 1.70 0.81 -2.08
N THR A 108 1.33 0.30 -3.26
CA THR A 108 1.81 -1.00 -3.74
C THR A 108 1.77 -1.07 -5.26
N ILE A 109 2.59 -1.94 -5.85
CA ILE A 109 2.55 -2.20 -7.28
C ILE A 109 1.98 -3.58 -7.54
N LYS A 110 0.99 -3.63 -8.44
CA LYS A 110 0.36 -4.87 -8.86
C LYS A 110 -0.08 -4.80 -10.33
N ASN A 111 0.26 -5.82 -11.10
CA ASN A 111 -0.15 -5.95 -12.51
C ASN A 111 0.15 -4.70 -13.37
N GLY A 112 1.34 -4.10 -13.23
CA GLY A 112 1.73 -2.91 -13.97
C GLY A 112 0.98 -1.63 -13.55
N MET A 113 0.43 -1.61 -12.34
CA MET A 113 -0.22 -0.44 -11.74
C MET A 113 0.45 -0.08 -10.42
N LEU A 114 0.73 1.19 -10.23
CA LEU A 114 1.04 1.77 -8.93
C LEU A 114 -0.28 2.11 -8.23
N LEU A 115 -0.62 1.35 -7.22
CA LEU A 115 -1.85 1.48 -6.45
C LEU A 115 -1.59 2.32 -5.20
N PHE A 116 -2.45 3.30 -4.95
CA PHE A 116 -2.49 4.11 -3.73
C PHE A 116 -3.92 4.13 -3.22
N ILE A 117 -4.23 3.23 -2.27
CA ILE A 117 -5.60 2.89 -1.90
C ILE A 117 -5.81 2.85 -0.40
N THR A 118 -7.02 3.15 0.06
CA THR A 118 -7.43 2.94 1.45
C THR A 118 -7.73 1.45 1.66
N PRO A 119 -7.03 0.76 2.58
CA PRO A 119 -7.29 -0.65 2.86
C PRO A 119 -8.64 -0.85 3.57
N GLY A 120 -9.20 -2.06 3.46
CA GLY A 120 -10.36 -2.48 4.24
C GLY A 120 -11.74 -2.02 3.75
N LYS A 121 -11.84 -1.19 2.70
CA LYS A 121 -13.12 -0.71 2.17
C LYS A 121 -13.93 -1.78 1.41
N GLY A 122 -13.38 -2.96 1.17
CA GLY A 122 -14.07 -4.03 0.42
C GLY A 122 -14.43 -3.67 -1.02
N VAL A 123 -13.74 -2.69 -1.60
CA VAL A 123 -13.97 -2.23 -2.97
C VAL A 123 -12.68 -2.29 -3.79
N THR A 124 -12.84 -2.33 -5.12
CA THR A 124 -11.72 -2.16 -6.06
C THR A 124 -11.27 -0.69 -6.09
N GLN A 125 -10.13 -0.41 -6.73
CA GLN A 125 -9.65 0.96 -6.96
C GLN A 125 -10.70 1.84 -7.67
N SER A 126 -11.53 1.26 -8.55
CA SER A 126 -12.62 1.96 -9.26
C SER A 126 -13.92 2.06 -8.44
N GLY A 127 -13.91 1.71 -7.15
CA GLY A 127 -15.10 1.78 -6.29
C GLY A 127 -16.07 0.60 -6.43
N LYS A 128 -15.80 -0.38 -7.31
CA LYS A 128 -16.68 -1.54 -7.47
C LYS A 128 -16.54 -2.48 -6.26
N PRO A 129 -17.65 -2.90 -5.63
CA PRO A 129 -17.61 -3.84 -4.51
C PRO A 129 -16.86 -5.13 -4.87
N LEU A 130 -16.01 -5.59 -3.96
CA LEU A 130 -15.37 -6.90 -4.07
C LEU A 130 -16.42 -7.98 -3.76
N PRO A 131 -16.34 -9.16 -4.41
CA PRO A 131 -17.21 -10.27 -4.07
C PRO A 131 -16.98 -10.70 -2.61
N VAL A 132 -18.04 -11.02 -1.92
CA VAL A 132 -17.98 -11.61 -0.59
C VAL A 132 -17.38 -13.01 -0.71
N ILE A 133 -16.32 -13.26 0.06
CA ILE A 133 -15.71 -14.59 0.17
C ILE A 133 -16.18 -15.16 1.50
N GLU A 134 -16.99 -16.20 1.45
CA GLU A 134 -17.38 -16.96 2.64
C GLU A 134 -16.31 -18.02 2.93
N ILE A 135 -15.68 -17.94 4.11
CA ILE A 135 -14.71 -18.91 4.58
C ILE A 135 -15.38 -19.72 5.68
N VAL A 136 -15.73 -20.96 5.37
CA VAL A 136 -16.27 -21.90 6.35
C VAL A 136 -15.16 -22.83 6.85
N ARG A 137 -15.38 -23.45 8.02
CA ARG A 137 -14.38 -24.32 8.66
C ARG A 137 -13.88 -25.45 7.75
N SER A 138 -14.71 -25.90 6.82
CA SER A 138 -14.36 -26.95 5.84
C SER A 138 -13.63 -26.42 4.60
N SER A 139 -13.48 -25.12 4.44
CA SER A 139 -12.86 -24.50 3.25
C SER A 139 -11.33 -24.54 3.24
N GLY A 140 -10.68 -25.01 4.31
CA GLY A 140 -9.22 -25.03 4.42
C GLY A 140 -8.70 -26.08 5.40
N ASP A 141 -7.45 -26.48 5.22
CA ASP A 141 -6.81 -27.53 6.02
C ASP A 141 -6.44 -27.04 7.44
N LYS A 142 -5.80 -25.88 7.53
CA LYS A 142 -5.39 -25.28 8.80
C LYS A 142 -5.59 -23.77 8.77
N HIS A 143 -6.15 -23.23 9.83
CA HIS A 143 -6.26 -21.79 10.00
C HIS A 143 -5.87 -21.40 11.42
N ARG A 144 -5.27 -20.22 11.56
CA ARG A 144 -5.03 -19.56 12.84
C ARG A 144 -5.61 -18.15 12.73
N PHE A 145 -6.48 -17.81 13.63
CA PHE A 145 -7.01 -16.46 13.76
C PHE A 145 -6.58 -15.89 15.11
N ASN A 146 -5.98 -14.72 15.09
CA ASN A 146 -5.57 -14.00 16.29
C ASN A 146 -5.99 -12.53 16.16
N VAL A 147 -6.72 -12.03 17.13
CA VAL A 147 -7.08 -10.62 17.26
C VAL A 147 -6.39 -10.08 18.49
N ALA A 148 -5.59 -9.06 18.32
CA ALA A 148 -4.97 -8.33 19.42
C ALA A 148 -5.29 -6.84 19.25
N ASP A 149 -6.02 -6.28 20.19
CA ASP A 149 -6.21 -4.83 20.29
C ASP A 149 -5.08 -4.28 21.19
N ARG A 150 -4.00 -3.85 20.55
CA ARG A 150 -2.79 -3.36 21.24
C ARG A 150 -2.79 -1.85 21.45
N ASP A 151 -3.54 -1.12 20.64
CA ASP A 151 -3.54 0.35 20.59
C ASP A 151 -4.92 0.91 20.93
N ALA A 152 -5.48 0.48 22.06
CA ALA A 152 -6.81 0.89 22.55
C ALA A 152 -6.79 2.30 23.15
N TYR A 153 -6.36 3.30 22.37
CA TYR A 153 -6.49 4.70 22.79
C TYR A 153 -7.93 5.18 22.65
N THR A 154 -8.40 5.94 23.62
CA THR A 154 -9.73 6.58 23.61
C THR A 154 -9.78 7.82 22.72
N GLY A 155 -8.62 8.35 22.37
CA GLY A 155 -8.48 9.50 21.49
C GLY A 155 -7.03 9.98 21.43
N VAL A 156 -6.77 10.88 20.50
CA VAL A 156 -5.46 11.50 20.30
C VAL A 156 -5.65 13.02 20.34
N THR A 157 -4.79 13.70 21.10
CA THR A 157 -4.77 15.18 21.16
C THR A 157 -3.46 15.67 20.58
N ALA A 158 -3.53 16.47 19.52
CA ALA A 158 -2.40 17.16 18.94
C ALA A 158 -2.33 18.61 19.43
N TYR A 159 -1.14 19.08 19.69
CA TYR A 159 -0.84 20.45 20.07
C TYR A 159 0.10 21.08 19.04
N TRP A 160 -0.10 22.35 18.71
CA TRP A 160 0.85 23.09 17.88
C TRP A 160 1.06 24.50 18.43
N LEU A 161 2.14 25.12 18.05
CA LEU A 161 2.43 26.50 18.42
C LEU A 161 1.99 27.41 17.28
N ASP A 162 1.02 28.29 17.55
CA ASP A 162 0.68 29.36 16.63
C ASP A 162 1.66 30.52 16.83
N LEU A 163 2.57 30.67 15.88
CA LEU A 163 3.62 31.67 15.94
C LEU A 163 3.08 33.11 15.80
N ASN A 164 1.91 33.31 15.18
CA ASN A 164 1.32 34.62 15.00
C ASN A 164 0.68 35.16 16.27
N PHE A 165 0.12 34.27 17.09
CA PHE A 165 -0.61 34.65 18.30
C PHE A 165 0.09 34.19 19.59
N GLY A 166 1.22 33.50 19.52
CA GLY A 166 1.94 32.96 20.67
C GLY A 166 1.12 32.01 21.53
N LYS A 167 0.09 31.38 20.95
CA LYS A 167 -0.81 30.43 21.62
C LYS A 167 -0.46 29.02 21.26
N LYS A 168 -0.83 28.08 22.15
CA LYS A 168 -0.69 26.63 21.93
C LYS A 168 -2.09 25.99 21.76
N PRO A 169 -2.69 26.09 20.56
CA PRO A 169 -3.96 25.43 20.29
C PRO A 169 -3.83 23.92 20.38
N SER A 170 -4.96 23.23 20.55
CA SER A 170 -5.01 21.76 20.51
C SER A 170 -6.25 21.29 19.77
N THR A 171 -6.16 20.17 19.13
CA THR A 171 -7.32 19.44 18.61
C THR A 171 -7.32 18.02 19.13
N THR A 172 -8.50 17.50 19.45
CA THR A 172 -8.68 16.14 19.97
C THR A 172 -9.63 15.37 19.08
N VAL A 173 -9.16 14.25 18.57
CA VAL A 173 -9.99 13.26 17.87
C VAL A 173 -10.24 12.11 18.80
N LYS A 174 -11.51 11.82 19.10
CA LYS A 174 -11.93 10.68 19.90
C LYS A 174 -12.25 9.50 18.98
N ARG A 175 -11.94 8.31 19.46
CA ARG A 175 -12.38 7.07 18.78
C ARG A 175 -13.88 6.95 18.92
N SER A 176 -14.61 6.83 17.82
CA SER A 176 -16.03 6.51 17.77
C SER A 176 -16.27 5.01 17.95
#